data_3d3ed1dad7c899bcc5876dcf3261936c
#
_entry.id   3d3ed1dad7c899bcc5876dcf3261936c
#
_cell.length_a   1.000
_cell.length_b   1.000
_cell.length_c   1.000
_cell.angle_alpha   90.00
_cell.angle_beta   90.00
_cell.angle_gamma   90.00
#
_symmetry.space_group_name_H-M   'P 1'
#
loop_
_entity.id
_entity.type
_entity.pdbx_description
1 polymer ?
#
loop_
_entity_poly.entity_id
_entity_poly.type
_entity_poly.pdbx_seq_one_letter_code
_entity_poly.pdbx_strand_id
1 'polypeptide(L)'
;MMKGISSIEAALAFKERVHAWAVKVRVKPKQVRLQSMRRKWASCSTEGRVTFSLDLLEESASFQDYVIVHELIHLKVPNHGKLFTSLLAAYLPGYKYGARPEIKSRSL
;
A
#
# COMPACT_ATOMS: atom_id res chain seq x y z
N MET A 1 15.13 21.58 -9.85
CA MET A 1 14.96 21.08 -9.55
C MET A 1 15.03 20.25 -9.48
N MET A 2 14.97 19.93 -9.35
CA MET A 2 15.08 19.08 -9.40
C MET A 2 14.54 18.30 -8.75
N LYS A 3 14.08 17.56 -8.94
CA LYS A 3 13.56 16.64 -8.38
C LYS A 3 14.62 15.95 -7.85
N GLY A 4 14.96 15.75 -6.87
CA GLY A 4 16.09 15.17 -6.34
C GLY A 4 16.22 13.68 -6.55
N ILE A 5 15.16 13.01 -6.84
CA ILE A 5 15.21 11.57 -7.00
C ILE A 5 14.72 11.15 -8.35
N SER A 6 15.39 10.22 -8.96
CA SER A 6 14.94 9.72 -10.25
C SER A 6 13.75 8.80 -10.03
N SER A 7 13.03 8.51 -11.08
CA SER A 7 11.89 7.60 -11.01
C SER A 7 12.34 6.22 -10.54
N ILE A 8 13.51 5.79 -10.95
CA ILE A 8 13.99 4.49 -10.54
C ILE A 8 14.27 4.44 -9.05
N GLU A 9 14.89 5.51 -8.54
CA GLU A 9 15.17 5.57 -7.13
C GLU A 9 13.91 5.63 -6.30
N ALA A 10 12.92 6.38 -6.77
CA ALA A 10 11.66 6.46 -6.05
C ALA A 10 10.97 5.11 -6.01
N ALA A 11 11.02 4.37 -7.11
CA ALA A 11 10.40 3.06 -7.17
C ALA A 11 11.10 2.08 -6.24
N LEU A 12 12.43 2.12 -6.20
CA LEU A 12 13.17 1.23 -5.32
C LEU A 12 12.90 1.56 -3.86
N ALA A 13 12.87 2.83 -3.52
CA ALA A 13 12.60 3.23 -2.15
C ALA A 13 11.21 2.80 -1.73
N PHE A 14 10.25 2.92 -2.64
CA PHE A 14 8.89 2.50 -2.32
C PHE A 14 8.83 0.99 -2.07
N LYS A 15 9.49 0.22 -2.92
CA LYS A 15 9.48 -1.23 -2.73
C LYS A 15 10.15 -1.64 -1.43
N GLU A 16 11.19 -0.91 -1.03
CA GLU A 16 11.82 -1.20 0.24
C GLU A 16 10.85 -0.92 1.39
N ARG A 17 10.04 0.12 1.27
CA ARG A 17 9.04 0.39 2.30
C ARG A 17 8.00 -0.72 2.35
N VAL A 18 7.62 -1.24 1.19
CA VAL A 18 6.66 -2.34 1.16
C VAL A 18 7.22 -3.56 1.87
N HIS A 19 8.49 -3.88 1.61
CA HIS A 19 9.09 -5.04 2.25
C HIS A 19 9.27 -4.83 3.75
N ALA A 20 9.57 -3.61 4.17
CA ALA A 20 9.66 -3.33 5.60
C ALA A 20 8.31 -3.53 6.28
N TRP A 21 7.24 -3.06 5.63
CA TRP A 21 5.91 -3.28 6.18
C TRP A 21 5.53 -4.76 6.17
N ALA A 22 5.95 -5.50 5.12
CA ALA A 22 5.65 -6.92 5.05
C ALA A 22 6.21 -7.68 6.24
N VAL A 23 7.39 -7.28 6.70
CA VAL A 23 7.98 -7.89 7.87
C VAL A 23 7.11 -7.61 9.10
N LYS A 24 6.66 -6.38 9.26
CA LYS A 24 5.84 -6.02 10.41
C LYS A 24 4.48 -6.71 10.38
N VAL A 25 3.89 -6.77 9.20
CA VAL A 25 2.57 -7.38 9.05
C VAL A 25 2.68 -8.91 9.04
N ARG A 26 3.89 -9.42 8.87
CA ARG A 26 4.16 -10.86 8.88
C ARG A 26 3.54 -11.56 7.68
N VAL A 27 3.77 -10.99 6.52
CA VAL A 27 3.34 -11.60 5.28
C VAL A 27 4.52 -11.61 4.32
N LYS A 28 4.45 -12.46 3.32
CA LYS A 28 5.51 -12.58 2.33
C LYS A 28 4.93 -12.48 0.94
N PRO A 29 4.86 -11.28 0.39
CA PRO A 29 4.34 -11.16 -0.97
C PRO A 29 5.28 -11.87 -1.94
N LYS A 30 4.71 -12.55 -2.90
CA LYS A 30 5.52 -13.23 -3.88
C LYS A 30 6.12 -12.24 -4.86
N GLN A 31 5.46 -11.15 -5.09
CA GLN A 31 5.94 -10.16 -6.02
C GLN A 31 5.35 -8.82 -5.68
N VAL A 32 6.17 -7.79 -5.74
CA VAL A 32 5.72 -6.42 -5.53
C VAL A 32 5.99 -5.68 -6.83
N ARG A 33 4.95 -5.13 -7.41
CA ARG A 33 5.06 -4.45 -8.69
C ARG A 33 4.53 -3.03 -8.63
N LEU A 34 5.08 -2.18 -9.47
CA LEU A 34 4.57 -0.85 -9.68
C LEU A 34 4.20 -0.76 -11.15
N GLN A 35 3.02 -0.27 -11.44
CA GLN A 35 2.63 -0.08 -12.83
C GLN A 35 1.59 1.02 -12.92
N SER A 36 1.38 1.51 -14.11
CA SER A 36 0.40 2.57 -14.32
C SER A 36 -0.99 2.02 -14.08
N MET A 37 -1.71 2.61 -13.16
CA MET A 37 -3.08 2.22 -12.86
C MET A 37 -3.83 3.50 -12.59
N ARG A 38 -4.98 3.66 -13.20
CA ARG A 38 -5.75 4.87 -13.00
C ARG A 38 -6.98 4.73 -12.16
N ARG A 39 -7.53 3.55 -12.09
CA ARG A 39 -8.77 3.35 -11.34
C ARG A 39 -8.57 2.81 -9.95
N LYS A 40 -7.37 2.34 -9.67
CA LYS A 40 -7.06 1.79 -8.38
C LYS A 40 -5.75 2.32 -7.89
N TRP A 41 -5.58 2.31 -6.59
CA TRP A 41 -4.27 2.63 -6.02
C TRP A 41 -3.42 1.37 -5.92
N ALA A 42 -4.06 0.22 -5.81
CA ALA A 42 -3.34 -1.04 -5.66
C ALA A 42 -4.25 -2.23 -5.87
N SER A 43 -3.66 -3.38 -6.03
CA SER A 43 -4.43 -4.62 -6.10
C SER A 43 -3.58 -5.76 -5.57
N CYS A 44 -4.24 -6.81 -5.13
CA CYS A 44 -3.57 -7.94 -4.54
C CYS A 44 -4.20 -9.21 -5.12
N SER A 45 -3.39 -10.08 -5.68
CA SER A 45 -3.92 -11.31 -6.24
C SER A 45 -3.91 -12.41 -5.19
N THR A 46 -4.70 -13.43 -5.42
CA THR A 46 -4.74 -14.55 -4.49
C THR A 46 -3.44 -15.32 -4.49
N GLU A 47 -2.58 -15.07 -5.47
CA GLU A 47 -1.31 -15.76 -5.53
C GLU A 47 -0.20 -15.02 -4.80
N GLY A 48 -0.49 -13.90 -4.22
CA GLY A 48 0.51 -13.18 -3.47
C GLY A 48 1.23 -12.07 -4.21
N ARG A 49 0.71 -11.68 -5.38
CA ARG A 49 1.30 -10.57 -6.11
C ARG A 49 0.59 -9.30 -5.72
N VAL A 50 1.35 -8.30 -5.35
CA VAL A 50 0.78 -7.02 -4.95
C VAL A 50 1.26 -5.98 -5.95
N THR A 51 0.33 -5.25 -6.52
CA THR A 51 0.65 -4.23 -7.52
C THR A 51 0.18 -2.87 -7.02
N PHE A 52 1.05 -1.87 -7.15
CA PHE A 52 0.73 -0.52 -6.72
C PHE A 52 0.79 0.43 -7.91
N SER A 53 -0.04 1.45 -7.87
CA SER A 53 -0.03 2.44 -8.94
C SER A 53 1.21 3.31 -8.84
N LEU A 54 1.80 3.62 -9.99
CA LEU A 54 2.94 4.53 -10.03
C LEU A 54 2.56 5.89 -9.46
N ASP A 55 1.30 6.29 -9.58
CA ASP A 55 0.85 7.57 -9.04
C ASP A 55 1.01 7.64 -7.52
N LEU A 56 1.08 6.50 -6.87
CA LEU A 56 1.22 6.47 -5.44
C LEU A 56 2.54 7.08 -5.00
N LEU A 57 3.54 7.05 -5.88
CA LEU A 57 4.84 7.59 -5.54
C LEU A 57 4.80 9.09 -5.27
N GLU A 58 3.76 9.76 -5.75
CA GLU A 58 3.64 11.19 -5.54
C GLU A 58 2.73 11.57 -4.38
N GLU A 59 2.24 10.59 -3.66
CA GLU A 59 1.37 10.87 -2.54
C GLU A 59 2.18 10.97 -1.25
N SER A 60 1.54 11.45 -0.20
CA SER A 60 2.24 11.60 1.08
C SER A 60 2.67 10.26 1.62
N ALA A 61 3.66 10.27 2.49
CA ALA A 61 4.14 9.04 3.10
C ALA A 61 3.03 8.34 3.88
N SER A 62 2.20 9.08 4.58
CA SER A 62 1.15 8.43 5.36
C SER A 62 0.11 7.78 4.47
N PHE A 63 -0.20 8.38 3.33
CA PHE A 63 -1.14 7.77 2.42
C PHE A 63 -0.52 6.52 1.78
N GLN A 64 0.77 6.59 1.44
CA GLN A 64 1.45 5.42 0.91
C GLN A 64 1.42 4.28 1.92
N ASP A 65 1.68 4.58 3.19
CA ASP A 65 1.66 3.55 4.22
C ASP A 65 0.28 2.93 4.34
N TYR A 66 -0.76 3.75 4.27
CA TYR A 66 -2.11 3.23 4.35
C TYR A 66 -2.39 2.23 3.23
N VAL A 67 -2.04 2.60 2.01
CA VAL A 67 -2.29 1.72 0.88
C VAL A 67 -1.46 0.45 0.98
N ILE A 68 -0.19 0.59 1.36
CA ILE A 68 0.69 -0.56 1.50
C ILE A 68 0.15 -1.55 2.54
N VAL A 69 -0.17 -1.05 3.72
CA VAL A 69 -0.62 -1.93 4.80
C VAL A 69 -1.96 -2.56 4.45
N HIS A 70 -2.85 -1.77 3.83
CA HIS A 70 -4.14 -2.27 3.41
C HIS A 70 -3.97 -3.49 2.50
N GLU A 71 -3.10 -3.38 1.50
CA GLU A 71 -2.90 -4.49 0.58
C GLU A 71 -2.17 -5.66 1.20
N LEU A 72 -1.20 -5.39 2.06
CA LEU A 72 -0.47 -6.48 2.67
C LEU A 72 -1.34 -7.30 3.61
N ILE A 73 -2.27 -6.65 4.32
CA ILE A 73 -3.18 -7.40 5.18
C ILE A 73 -4.03 -8.34 4.35
N HIS A 74 -4.37 -7.95 3.11
CA HIS A 74 -5.15 -8.83 2.26
C HIS A 74 -4.44 -10.14 1.94
N LEU A 75 -3.16 -10.21 2.12
CA LEU A 75 -2.45 -11.47 1.87
C LEU A 75 -2.81 -12.52 2.93
N LYS A 76 -3.38 -12.10 4.06
CA LYS A 76 -3.78 -13.05 5.06
C LYS A 76 -5.21 -12.87 5.54
N VAL A 77 -5.83 -11.75 5.26
CA VAL A 77 -7.22 -11.52 5.65
C VAL A 77 -7.96 -10.94 4.47
N PRO A 78 -8.59 -11.76 3.69
CA PRO A 78 -9.24 -11.28 2.45
C PRO A 78 -10.43 -10.37 2.63
N ASN A 79 -11.19 -10.54 3.69
CA ASN A 79 -12.40 -9.73 3.89
C ASN A 79 -12.16 -8.51 4.74
N HIS A 80 -12.87 -7.45 4.47
CA HIS A 80 -12.73 -6.21 5.23
C HIS A 80 -13.59 -6.23 6.50
N GLY A 81 -13.60 -7.32 7.23
CA GLY A 81 -14.39 -7.41 8.45
C GLY A 81 -13.64 -6.87 9.65
N LYS A 82 -14.09 -7.30 10.83
CA LYS A 82 -13.50 -6.79 12.07
C LYS A 82 -12.03 -7.10 12.21
N LEU A 83 -11.60 -8.28 11.79
CA LEU A 83 -10.20 -8.63 11.91
C LEU A 83 -9.36 -7.71 11.05
N PHE A 84 -9.79 -7.46 9.82
CA PHE A 84 -9.05 -6.58 8.93
C PHE A 84 -8.93 -5.19 9.55
N THR A 85 -10.05 -4.66 10.01
CA THR A 85 -10.06 -3.32 10.60
C THR A 85 -9.19 -3.24 11.84
N SER A 86 -9.22 -4.28 12.66
CA SER A 86 -8.41 -4.30 13.87
C SER A 86 -6.93 -4.33 13.55
N LEU A 87 -6.54 -5.11 12.54
CA LEU A 87 -5.15 -5.18 12.16
C LEU A 87 -4.68 -3.85 11.59
N LEU A 88 -5.51 -3.25 10.75
CA LEU A 88 -5.14 -1.97 10.16
C LEU A 88 -4.94 -0.92 11.26
N ALA A 89 -5.82 -0.90 12.24
CA ALA A 89 -5.70 0.05 13.34
C ALA A 89 -4.44 -0.23 14.18
N ALA A 90 -4.10 -1.49 14.33
CA ALA A 90 -2.93 -1.85 15.10
C ALA A 90 -1.64 -1.42 14.43
N TYR A 91 -1.57 -1.56 13.11
CA TYR A 91 -0.36 -1.19 12.40
C TYR A 91 -0.27 0.30 12.11
N LEU A 92 -1.42 0.97 12.02
CA LEU A 92 -1.45 2.40 11.72
C LEU A 92 -2.33 3.12 12.73
N PRO A 93 -1.92 3.15 13.98
CA PRO A 93 -2.78 3.68 15.06
C PRO A 93 -3.16 5.14 14.89
N GLY A 94 -2.34 5.91 14.22
CA GLY A 94 -2.68 7.31 14.06
C GLY A 94 -3.51 7.62 12.85
N TYR A 95 -3.83 6.62 12.05
CA TYR A 95 -4.56 6.88 10.83
C TYR A 95 -6.04 6.95 11.09
N LYS A 96 -6.68 7.98 10.57
CA LYS A 96 -8.10 8.14 10.78
C LYS A 96 -8.90 7.55 9.66
N TYR A 97 -9.63 6.48 9.95
CA TYR A 97 -10.40 5.88 8.95
C TYR A 97 -11.43 6.77 8.35
N GLY A 98 -11.98 7.62 9.10
CA GLY A 98 -13.00 8.46 8.54
C GLY A 98 -12.47 9.34 7.46
N ALA A 99 -11.19 9.47 7.48
CA ALA A 99 -10.64 10.35 6.50
C ALA A 99 -10.15 9.53 5.38
N ARG A 100 -10.67 8.37 5.12
CA ARG A 100 -10.28 7.62 4.09
C ARG A 100 -10.44 8.40 2.95
N PRO A 101 -9.57 8.80 2.36
CA PRO A 101 -9.61 9.69 1.30
C PRO A 101 -10.31 9.14 0.16
N GLU A 102 -11.29 8.63 0.32
CA GLU A 102 -11.97 8.23 -0.71
C GLU A 102 -10.97 7.87 -1.45
N ILE A 103 -9.96 7.87 -0.89
CA ILE A 103 -8.93 7.39 -1.51
C ILE A 103 -8.84 8.18 -2.74
N LYS A 104 -9.18 9.42 -2.67
CA LYS A 104 -9.05 10.29 -3.80
C LYS A 104 -9.74 9.74 -5.03
N SER A 105 -10.92 9.21 -4.85
CA SER A 105 -11.75 8.74 -5.94
C SER A 105 -11.24 7.46 -6.61
N ARG A 106 -10.36 6.76 -6.02
CA ARG A 106 -9.92 5.47 -6.57
C ARG A 106 -10.15 4.38 -5.57
N SER A 107 -10.33 3.16 -6.04
CA SER A 107 -10.53 2.06 -5.13
C SER A 107 -9.18 1.45 -4.76
N LEU A 108 -9.21 0.66 -3.74
CA LEU A 108 -8.03 -0.08 -3.33
C LEU A 108 -8.15 -1.53 -3.71
#